data_397d7d811a03b5fbf3d71213ff518554
#
_entry.id   397d7d811a03b5fbf3d71213ff518554
#
_cell.length_a   1.000
_cell.length_b   1.000
_cell.length_c   1.000
_cell.angle_alpha   90.00
_cell.angle_beta   90.00
_cell.angle_gamma   90.00
#
_symmetry.space_group_name_H-M   'P 1'
#
loop_
_entity.id
_entity.type
_entity.pdbx_description
1 polymer ?
#
loop_
_entity_poly.entity_id
_entity_poly.type
_entity_poly.pdbx_seq_one_letter_code
_entity_poly.pdbx_strand_id
1 'polypeptide(L)'
;PEHDIIAATVEMIHMSTLVHDDVLDDAEIRRRGQTVNFLRGNETAVMLGDYLISNAFHLCSRAGDPWLNLRLGEVTNTLCEGELVQLSRRHDLGLDENTYFEIVRRKTAVLVGASCELGTRLAGASADETAAMRAFGEHLGVAFQIQDDLLDLMGDEATVGKSVGRDLEKGKLTLPMIMHIASTTGAERMAAIRAIEAKDGAALRAALVRSGSLDAARARAVEIVEEAKRGLPETRRAHSRE
;
A
#
# COMPACT_ATOMS: atom_id res chain seq x y z
N PRO A 1 12.33 -20.40 -14.99
CA PRO A 1 13.15 -19.27 -15.43
C PRO A 1 12.34 -17.99 -15.58
N GLU A 2 11.17 -18.02 -16.30
CA GLU A 2 10.34 -16.82 -16.50
C GLU A 2 9.70 -16.32 -15.20
N HIS A 3 9.18 -17.23 -14.37
CA HIS A 3 8.64 -16.88 -13.05
C HIS A 3 9.69 -16.19 -12.18
N ASP A 4 10.94 -16.67 -12.18
CA ASP A 4 12.02 -16.08 -11.39
C ASP A 4 12.35 -14.66 -11.89
N ILE A 5 12.35 -14.47 -13.22
CA ILE A 5 12.55 -13.15 -13.83
C ILE A 5 11.45 -12.19 -13.39
N ILE A 6 10.19 -12.61 -13.48
CA ILE A 6 9.06 -11.75 -13.14
C ILE A 6 8.99 -11.49 -11.63
N ALA A 7 9.23 -12.49 -10.79
CA ALA A 7 9.30 -12.29 -9.34
C ALA A 7 10.38 -11.27 -8.97
N ALA A 8 11.59 -11.41 -9.54
CA ALA A 8 12.66 -10.44 -9.30
C ALA A 8 12.31 -9.03 -9.84
N THR A 9 11.67 -8.96 -11.02
CA THR A 9 11.21 -7.67 -11.58
C THR A 9 10.22 -6.96 -10.68
N VAL A 10 9.21 -7.67 -10.19
CA VAL A 10 8.20 -7.12 -9.27
C VAL A 10 8.85 -6.64 -7.96
N GLU A 11 9.76 -7.43 -7.40
CA GLU A 11 10.50 -7.03 -6.19
C GLU A 11 11.36 -5.79 -6.43
N MET A 12 12.03 -5.67 -7.59
CA MET A 12 12.81 -4.48 -7.93
C MET A 12 11.92 -3.24 -8.08
N ILE A 13 10.73 -3.36 -8.68
CA ILE A 13 9.75 -2.28 -8.74
C ILE A 13 9.32 -1.90 -7.32
N HIS A 14 8.97 -2.87 -6.49
CA HIS A 14 8.62 -2.64 -5.09
C HIS A 14 9.74 -1.95 -4.32
N MET A 15 10.98 -2.42 -4.44
CA MET A 15 12.13 -1.79 -3.79
C MET A 15 12.37 -0.35 -4.28
N SER A 16 12.17 -0.08 -5.57
CA SER A 16 12.25 1.28 -6.12
C SER A 16 11.22 2.20 -5.46
N THR A 17 9.94 1.76 -5.38
CA THR A 17 8.89 2.56 -4.73
C THR A 17 9.21 2.82 -3.26
N LEU A 18 9.71 1.82 -2.51
CA LEU A 18 10.10 2.02 -1.11
C LEU A 18 11.23 3.04 -0.95
N VAL A 19 12.23 3.02 -1.82
CA VAL A 19 13.35 3.99 -1.77
C VAL A 19 12.87 5.41 -2.08
N HIS A 20 11.97 5.58 -3.05
CA HIS A 20 11.37 6.88 -3.36
C HIS A 20 10.43 7.35 -2.24
N ASP A 21 9.62 6.46 -1.68
CA ASP A 21 8.72 6.76 -0.55
C ASP A 21 9.52 7.23 0.69
N ASP A 22 10.68 6.62 0.96
CA ASP A 22 11.55 7.04 2.06
C ASP A 22 12.03 8.50 1.90
N VAL A 23 12.29 8.94 0.67
CA VAL A 23 12.60 10.35 0.38
C VAL A 23 11.39 11.25 0.59
N LEU A 24 10.22 10.86 0.06
CA LEU A 24 8.97 11.63 0.16
C LEU A 24 8.47 11.77 1.61
N ASP A 25 8.76 10.78 2.43
CA ASP A 25 8.33 10.70 3.83
C ASP A 25 9.44 11.10 4.82
N ASP A 26 10.63 11.55 4.34
CA ASP A 26 11.82 11.83 5.16
C ASP A 26 12.08 10.71 6.19
N ALA A 27 11.91 9.48 5.78
CA ALA A 27 12.03 8.33 6.66
C ALA A 27 13.51 8.06 7.00
N GLU A 28 13.80 7.85 8.29
CA GLU A 28 15.15 7.54 8.75
C GLU A 28 15.37 6.04 8.93
N ILE A 29 14.30 5.30 9.26
CA ILE A 29 14.33 3.87 9.58
C ILE A 29 13.29 3.12 8.77
N ARG A 30 13.70 2.00 8.17
CA ARG A 30 12.86 1.00 7.51
C ARG A 30 13.38 -0.40 7.78
N ARG A 31 12.48 -1.34 8.14
CA ARG A 31 12.84 -2.75 8.42
C ARG A 31 14.01 -2.88 9.43
N ARG A 32 14.03 -2.03 10.48
CA ARG A 32 15.07 -1.94 11.52
C ARG A 32 16.46 -1.48 11.01
N GLY A 33 16.55 -1.01 9.77
CA GLY A 33 17.77 -0.44 9.20
C GLY A 33 17.57 1.03 8.85
N GLN A 34 18.68 1.75 8.73
CA GLN A 34 18.66 3.12 8.23
C GLN A 34 18.34 3.14 6.74
N THR A 35 17.57 4.15 6.32
CA THR A 35 17.18 4.34 4.91
C THR A 35 18.33 4.89 4.08
N VAL A 36 18.24 4.75 2.75
CA VAL A 36 19.27 5.23 1.83
C VAL A 36 19.37 6.76 1.86
N ASN A 37 18.21 7.45 1.88
CA ASN A 37 18.19 8.91 1.97
C ASN A 37 18.83 9.43 3.26
N PHE A 38 18.64 8.77 4.39
CA PHE A 38 19.29 9.11 5.64
C PHE A 38 20.81 8.89 5.58
N LEU A 39 21.27 7.77 5.01
CA LEU A 39 22.68 7.40 4.95
C LEU A 39 23.48 8.16 3.87
N ARG A 40 22.85 8.47 2.72
CA ARG A 40 23.53 8.92 1.50
C ARG A 40 22.93 10.17 0.87
N GLY A 41 21.86 10.71 1.45
CA GLY A 41 21.14 11.86 0.94
C GLY A 41 20.08 11.52 -0.12
N ASN A 42 19.18 12.47 -0.33
CA ASN A 42 18.03 12.31 -1.21
C ASN A 42 18.41 12.08 -2.67
N GLU A 43 19.46 12.77 -3.17
CA GLU A 43 19.92 12.61 -4.55
C GLU A 43 20.34 11.17 -4.85
N THR A 44 21.08 10.54 -3.93
CA THR A 44 21.50 9.15 -4.08
C THR A 44 20.32 8.19 -4.02
N ALA A 45 19.36 8.44 -3.12
CA ALA A 45 18.17 7.62 -2.99
C ALA A 45 17.29 7.68 -4.25
N VAL A 46 17.04 8.87 -4.78
CA VAL A 46 16.28 9.06 -6.03
C VAL A 46 16.96 8.30 -7.17
N MET A 47 18.26 8.49 -7.37
CA MET A 47 19.00 7.81 -8.44
C MET A 47 19.03 6.29 -8.26
N LEU A 48 19.07 5.78 -7.03
CA LEU A 48 18.98 4.35 -6.77
C LEU A 48 17.59 3.80 -7.14
N GLY A 49 16.51 4.51 -6.80
CA GLY A 49 15.17 4.12 -7.20
C GLY A 49 15.01 4.07 -8.72
N ASP A 50 15.50 5.10 -9.44
CA ASP A 50 15.49 5.14 -10.91
C ASP A 50 16.32 4.01 -11.52
N TYR A 51 17.47 3.71 -10.92
CA TYR A 51 18.32 2.59 -11.36
C TYR A 51 17.60 1.24 -11.17
N LEU A 52 16.94 1.03 -10.03
CA LEU A 52 16.18 -0.19 -9.76
C LEU A 52 15.04 -0.40 -10.77
N ILE A 53 14.22 0.64 -11.02
CA ILE A 53 13.09 0.52 -11.94
C ILE A 53 13.54 0.32 -13.39
N SER A 54 14.61 1.01 -13.81
CA SER A 54 15.21 0.83 -15.14
C SER A 54 15.71 -0.61 -15.34
N ASN A 55 16.41 -1.16 -14.33
CA ASN A 55 16.88 -2.55 -14.38
C ASN A 55 15.73 -3.57 -14.29
N ALA A 56 14.64 -3.25 -13.57
CA ALA A 56 13.44 -4.10 -13.53
C ALA A 56 12.86 -4.29 -14.94
N PHE A 57 12.68 -3.22 -15.71
CA PHE A 57 12.19 -3.31 -17.09
C PHE A 57 13.20 -4.00 -18.02
N HIS A 58 14.50 -3.74 -17.84
CA HIS A 58 15.53 -4.45 -18.60
C HIS A 58 15.50 -5.96 -18.31
N LEU A 59 15.36 -6.36 -17.04
CA LEU A 59 15.24 -7.76 -16.65
C LEU A 59 13.97 -8.40 -17.21
N CYS A 60 12.82 -7.70 -17.11
CA CYS A 60 11.54 -8.17 -17.67
C CYS A 60 11.63 -8.46 -19.17
N SER A 61 12.35 -7.60 -19.91
CA SER A 61 12.55 -7.79 -21.35
C SER A 61 13.21 -9.13 -21.72
N ARG A 62 13.94 -9.74 -20.79
CA ARG A 62 14.58 -11.06 -21.00
C ARG A 62 13.61 -12.23 -20.91
N ALA A 63 12.39 -12.02 -20.41
CA ALA A 63 11.33 -13.04 -20.40
C ALA A 63 10.78 -13.32 -21.83
N GLY A 64 11.03 -12.41 -22.79
CA GLY A 64 10.69 -12.63 -24.20
C GLY A 64 9.21 -12.43 -24.55
N ASP A 65 8.33 -12.11 -23.58
CA ASP A 65 6.94 -11.76 -23.82
C ASP A 65 6.74 -10.23 -23.66
N PRO A 66 6.53 -9.48 -24.76
CA PRO A 66 6.32 -8.03 -24.71
C PRO A 66 5.12 -7.60 -23.88
N TRP A 67 4.11 -8.47 -23.72
CA TRP A 67 2.94 -8.20 -22.90
C TRP A 67 3.33 -7.99 -21.42
N LEU A 68 4.31 -8.70 -20.89
CA LEU A 68 4.79 -8.56 -19.51
C LEU A 68 5.32 -7.15 -19.26
N ASN A 69 6.12 -6.62 -20.19
CA ASN A 69 6.63 -5.24 -20.09
C ASN A 69 5.52 -4.20 -20.19
N LEU A 70 4.58 -4.39 -21.12
CA LEU A 70 3.44 -3.49 -21.26
C LEU A 70 2.62 -3.46 -19.96
N ARG A 71 2.30 -4.64 -19.43
CA ARG A 71 1.50 -4.77 -18.20
C ARG A 71 2.19 -4.13 -16.99
N LEU A 72 3.48 -4.37 -16.82
CA LEU A 72 4.24 -3.75 -15.73
C LEU A 72 4.41 -2.23 -15.93
N GLY A 73 4.47 -1.75 -17.17
CA GLY A 73 4.42 -0.32 -17.48
C GLY A 73 3.10 0.32 -17.03
N GLU A 74 1.96 -0.29 -17.32
CA GLU A 74 0.65 0.15 -16.83
C GLU A 74 0.58 0.18 -15.30
N VAL A 75 1.11 -0.86 -14.66
CA VAL A 75 1.16 -0.96 -13.20
C VAL A 75 2.01 0.18 -12.60
N THR A 76 3.19 0.42 -13.12
CA THR A 76 4.07 1.49 -12.61
C THR A 76 3.49 2.88 -12.84
N ASN A 77 2.82 3.13 -13.98
CA ASN A 77 2.08 4.36 -14.20
C ASN A 77 0.98 4.54 -13.14
N THR A 78 0.21 3.49 -12.87
CA THR A 78 -0.86 3.51 -11.86
C THR A 78 -0.31 3.77 -10.45
N LEU A 79 0.84 3.17 -10.10
CA LEU A 79 1.53 3.44 -8.82
C LEU A 79 1.89 4.92 -8.69
N CYS A 80 2.50 5.51 -9.72
CA CYS A 80 2.87 6.93 -9.75
C CYS A 80 1.63 7.84 -9.65
N GLU A 81 0.56 7.53 -10.39
CA GLU A 81 -0.71 8.27 -10.29
C GLU A 81 -1.28 8.22 -8.87
N GLY A 82 -1.26 7.05 -8.22
CA GLY A 82 -1.73 6.88 -6.84
C GLY A 82 -0.93 7.75 -5.87
N GLU A 83 0.40 7.81 -6.02
CA GLU A 83 1.25 8.67 -5.20
C GLU A 83 0.97 10.15 -5.44
N LEU A 84 0.85 10.57 -6.69
CA LEU A 84 0.52 11.97 -7.04
C LEU A 84 -0.84 12.39 -6.46
N VAL A 85 -1.85 11.53 -6.51
CA VAL A 85 -3.15 11.78 -5.88
C VAL A 85 -3.00 11.90 -4.37
N GLN A 86 -2.28 10.98 -3.72
CA GLN A 86 -2.03 11.04 -2.27
C GLN A 86 -1.33 12.34 -1.87
N LEU A 87 -0.29 12.75 -2.60
CA LEU A 87 0.42 14.00 -2.35
C LEU A 87 -0.50 15.22 -2.46
N SER A 88 -1.39 15.24 -3.45
CA SER A 88 -2.34 16.34 -3.66
C SER A 88 -3.43 16.41 -2.58
N ARG A 89 -3.65 15.31 -1.84
CA ARG A 89 -4.64 15.18 -0.78
C ARG A 89 -4.05 15.26 0.64
N ARG A 90 -2.76 15.54 0.78
CA ARG A 90 -2.17 15.80 2.09
C ARG A 90 -2.89 16.98 2.76
N HIS A 91 -3.19 16.83 4.05
CA HIS A 91 -3.93 17.80 4.86
C HIS A 91 -5.40 18.04 4.44
N ASP A 92 -5.95 17.24 3.53
CA ASP A 92 -7.36 17.34 3.13
C ASP A 92 -8.27 16.64 4.14
N LEU A 93 -8.81 17.41 5.10
CA LEU A 93 -9.74 16.92 6.13
C LEU A 93 -11.11 16.51 5.55
N GLY A 94 -11.37 16.81 4.28
CA GLY A 94 -12.56 16.39 3.54
C GLY A 94 -12.41 15.08 2.78
N LEU A 95 -11.25 14.41 2.89
CA LEU A 95 -11.01 13.13 2.24
C LEU A 95 -12.05 12.08 2.68
N ASP A 96 -12.76 11.49 1.73
CA ASP A 96 -13.74 10.44 1.97
C ASP A 96 -13.17 9.03 1.78
N GLU A 97 -13.94 8.01 2.21
CA GLU A 97 -13.53 6.61 2.09
C GLU A 97 -13.30 6.18 0.64
N ASN A 98 -14.11 6.66 -0.31
CA ASN A 98 -13.97 6.27 -1.72
C ASN A 98 -12.65 6.75 -2.29
N THR A 99 -12.29 8.00 -2.02
CA THR A 99 -11.01 8.58 -2.42
C THR A 99 -9.83 7.88 -1.73
N TYR A 100 -9.96 7.55 -0.44
CA TYR A 100 -8.95 6.74 0.27
C TYR A 100 -8.74 5.39 -0.41
N PHE A 101 -9.81 4.64 -0.70
CA PHE A 101 -9.70 3.35 -1.37
C PHE A 101 -9.15 3.47 -2.80
N GLU A 102 -9.46 4.55 -3.52
CA GLU A 102 -8.87 4.80 -4.83
C GLU A 102 -7.35 4.98 -4.73
N ILE A 103 -6.87 5.79 -3.78
CA ILE A 103 -5.43 5.98 -3.52
C ILE A 103 -4.77 4.66 -3.18
N VAL A 104 -5.31 3.90 -2.24
CA VAL A 104 -4.76 2.62 -1.78
C VAL A 104 -4.68 1.59 -2.90
N ARG A 105 -5.74 1.50 -3.73
CA ARG A 105 -5.74 0.59 -4.89
C ARG A 105 -4.63 0.93 -5.86
N ARG A 106 -4.46 2.22 -6.19
CA ARG A 106 -3.44 2.66 -7.16
C ARG A 106 -2.04 2.56 -6.57
N LYS A 107 -1.81 3.04 -5.34
CA LYS A 107 -0.49 3.12 -4.73
C LYS A 107 0.07 1.76 -4.30
N THR A 108 -0.78 0.86 -3.82
CA THR A 108 -0.34 -0.40 -3.18
C THR A 108 -0.92 -1.63 -3.85
N ALA A 109 -2.26 -1.71 -3.98
CA ALA A 109 -2.93 -2.94 -4.35
C ALA A 109 -2.66 -3.37 -5.80
N VAL A 110 -2.47 -2.43 -6.72
CA VAL A 110 -2.21 -2.71 -8.14
C VAL A 110 -0.99 -3.60 -8.36
N LEU A 111 0.09 -3.41 -7.59
CA LEU A 111 1.30 -4.22 -7.72
C LEU A 111 1.09 -5.63 -7.15
N VAL A 112 0.37 -5.76 -6.03
CA VAL A 112 0.01 -7.07 -5.46
C VAL A 112 -0.91 -7.84 -6.41
N GLY A 113 -1.91 -7.16 -7.00
CA GLY A 113 -2.77 -7.72 -8.02
C GLY A 113 -2.00 -8.18 -9.26
N ALA A 114 -1.08 -7.35 -9.76
CA ALA A 114 -0.24 -7.69 -10.89
C ALA A 114 0.68 -8.89 -10.59
N SER A 115 1.20 -9.01 -9.39
CA SER A 115 2.02 -10.16 -8.98
C SER A 115 1.24 -11.47 -9.10
N CYS A 116 -0.02 -11.48 -8.62
CA CYS A 116 -0.92 -12.62 -8.74
C CYS A 116 -1.28 -12.89 -10.22
N GLU A 117 -1.61 -11.85 -10.98
CA GLU A 117 -1.94 -11.93 -12.41
C GLU A 117 -0.80 -12.54 -13.22
N LEU A 118 0.40 -12.00 -13.08
CA LEU A 118 1.58 -12.42 -13.84
C LEU A 118 1.97 -13.86 -13.49
N GLY A 119 2.00 -14.21 -12.20
CA GLY A 119 2.31 -15.57 -11.77
C GLY A 119 1.30 -16.59 -12.29
N THR A 120 0.02 -16.27 -12.26
CA THR A 120 -1.06 -17.16 -12.72
C THR A 120 -1.04 -17.33 -14.24
N ARG A 121 -0.82 -16.23 -14.99
CA ARG A 121 -0.67 -16.28 -16.45
C ARG A 121 0.52 -17.12 -16.88
N LEU A 122 1.69 -16.94 -16.25
CA LEU A 122 2.88 -17.72 -16.54
C LEU A 122 2.73 -19.21 -16.18
N ALA A 123 1.84 -19.54 -15.25
CA ALA A 123 1.47 -20.92 -14.93
C ALA A 123 0.53 -21.55 -15.97
N GLY A 124 0.11 -20.81 -17.01
CA GLY A 124 -0.76 -21.30 -18.07
C GLY A 124 -2.24 -21.40 -17.69
N ALA A 125 -2.68 -20.62 -16.67
CA ALA A 125 -4.08 -20.55 -16.30
C ALA A 125 -4.93 -19.81 -17.35
N SER A 126 -6.24 -20.02 -17.30
CA SER A 126 -7.19 -19.33 -18.16
C SER A 126 -7.24 -17.82 -17.87
N ALA A 127 -7.83 -17.06 -18.81
CA ALA A 127 -8.04 -15.61 -18.61
C ALA A 127 -8.91 -15.32 -17.38
N ASP A 128 -9.94 -16.12 -17.14
CA ASP A 128 -10.85 -15.96 -16.01
C ASP A 128 -10.15 -16.24 -14.67
N GLU A 129 -9.36 -17.31 -14.59
CA GLU A 129 -8.53 -17.62 -13.41
C GLU A 129 -7.50 -16.53 -13.15
N THR A 130 -6.86 -16.03 -14.20
CA THR A 130 -5.88 -14.94 -14.12
C THR A 130 -6.54 -13.65 -13.61
N ALA A 131 -7.73 -13.30 -14.10
CA ALA A 131 -8.49 -12.14 -13.64
C ALA A 131 -8.94 -12.28 -12.18
N ALA A 132 -9.39 -13.47 -11.77
CA ALA A 132 -9.78 -13.76 -10.39
C ALA A 132 -8.58 -13.64 -9.42
N MET A 133 -7.42 -14.14 -9.82
CA MET A 133 -6.20 -14.02 -9.01
C MET A 133 -5.68 -12.58 -8.93
N ARG A 134 -5.81 -11.79 -9.99
CA ARG A 134 -5.55 -10.36 -9.93
C ARG A 134 -6.45 -9.66 -8.92
N ALA A 135 -7.76 -9.91 -9.00
CA ALA A 135 -8.73 -9.32 -8.07
C ALA A 135 -8.44 -9.73 -6.61
N PHE A 136 -8.08 -11.00 -6.38
CA PHE A 136 -7.63 -11.48 -5.08
C PHE A 136 -6.42 -10.68 -4.57
N GLY A 137 -5.39 -10.51 -5.39
CA GLY A 137 -4.20 -9.75 -5.03
C GLY A 137 -4.49 -8.28 -4.75
N GLU A 138 -5.38 -7.64 -5.54
CA GLU A 138 -5.81 -6.26 -5.30
C GLU A 138 -6.53 -6.12 -3.94
N HIS A 139 -7.46 -7.01 -3.58
CA HIS A 139 -8.11 -7.00 -2.27
C HIS A 139 -7.11 -7.21 -1.14
N LEU A 140 -6.17 -8.15 -1.30
CA LEU A 140 -5.12 -8.39 -0.32
C LEU A 140 -4.25 -7.15 -0.11
N GLY A 141 -3.89 -6.45 -1.19
CA GLY A 141 -3.11 -5.22 -1.14
C GLY A 141 -3.84 -4.09 -0.42
N VAL A 142 -5.16 -3.97 -0.62
CA VAL A 142 -6.00 -3.00 0.12
C VAL A 142 -6.03 -3.33 1.61
N ALA A 143 -6.31 -4.58 1.97
CA ALA A 143 -6.35 -5.00 3.37
C ALA A 143 -4.99 -4.84 4.06
N PHE A 144 -3.90 -5.13 3.34
CA PHE A 144 -2.53 -4.91 3.81
C PHE A 144 -2.28 -3.43 4.14
N GLN A 145 -2.70 -2.50 3.27
CA GLN A 145 -2.52 -1.07 3.51
C GLN A 145 -3.33 -0.59 4.73
N ILE A 146 -4.58 -1.02 4.88
CA ILE A 146 -5.38 -0.69 6.07
C ILE A 146 -4.67 -1.17 7.34
N GLN A 147 -4.09 -2.37 7.31
CA GLN A 147 -3.32 -2.89 8.44
C GLN A 147 -2.04 -2.07 8.70
N ASP A 148 -1.36 -1.63 7.65
CA ASP A 148 -0.17 -0.76 7.77
C ASP A 148 -0.52 0.59 8.40
N ASP A 149 -1.62 1.21 7.98
CA ASP A 149 -2.15 2.46 8.54
C ASP A 149 -2.53 2.30 10.04
N LEU A 150 -3.14 1.16 10.40
CA LEU A 150 -3.45 0.86 11.81
C LEU A 150 -2.17 0.69 12.64
N LEU A 151 -1.14 0.05 12.08
CA LEU A 151 0.16 -0.12 12.74
C LEU A 151 0.89 1.22 12.91
N ASP A 152 0.78 2.14 11.96
CA ASP A 152 1.35 3.48 12.09
C ASP A 152 0.70 4.27 13.23
N LEU A 153 -0.62 4.14 13.41
CA LEU A 153 -1.36 4.81 14.47
C LEU A 153 -1.17 4.18 15.86
N MET A 154 -1.08 2.86 15.93
CA MET A 154 -1.18 2.07 17.18
C MET A 154 0.11 1.36 17.54
N GLY A 155 1.04 1.25 16.61
CA GLY A 155 2.26 0.47 16.79
C GLY A 155 3.21 1.08 17.82
N ASP A 156 4.07 0.22 18.35
CA ASP A 156 5.27 0.58 19.07
C ASP A 156 6.46 0.40 18.13
N GLU A 157 7.31 1.41 18.01
CA GLU A 157 8.45 1.40 17.06
C GLU A 157 9.35 0.18 17.22
N ALA A 158 9.55 -0.26 18.46
CA ALA A 158 10.38 -1.44 18.75
C ALA A 158 9.77 -2.72 18.17
N THR A 159 8.44 -2.82 18.17
CA THR A 159 7.70 -3.98 17.66
C THR A 159 7.52 -3.90 16.15
N VAL A 160 7.13 -2.74 15.63
CA VAL A 160 6.84 -2.54 14.20
C VAL A 160 8.12 -2.48 13.35
N GLY A 161 9.24 -2.02 13.93
CA GLY A 161 10.53 -1.94 13.24
C GLY A 161 10.63 -0.78 12.23
N LYS A 162 9.70 0.19 12.31
CA LYS A 162 9.71 1.47 11.58
C LYS A 162 9.22 2.57 12.49
N SER A 163 9.47 3.84 12.15
CA SER A 163 8.87 4.98 12.83
C SER A 163 7.35 4.94 12.72
N VAL A 164 6.63 5.25 13.81
CA VAL A 164 5.17 5.30 13.87
C VAL A 164 4.67 6.74 13.97
N GLY A 165 3.39 6.97 13.62
CA GLY A 165 2.79 8.31 13.61
C GLY A 165 3.21 9.18 12.42
N ARG A 166 3.90 8.61 11.44
CA ARG A 166 4.39 9.32 10.26
C ARG A 166 3.27 9.80 9.34
N ASP A 167 2.21 9.03 9.21
CA ASP A 167 1.07 9.42 8.38
C ASP A 167 0.44 10.72 8.91
N LEU A 168 0.26 10.83 10.24
CA LEU A 168 -0.22 12.04 10.87
C LEU A 168 0.75 13.22 10.69
N GLU A 169 2.05 13.00 10.89
CA GLU A 169 3.09 14.03 10.69
C GLU A 169 3.08 14.59 9.26
N LYS A 170 2.88 13.74 8.26
CA LYS A 170 2.84 14.09 6.83
C LYS A 170 1.46 14.56 6.36
N GLY A 171 0.47 14.61 7.26
CA GLY A 171 -0.89 15.06 6.95
C GLY A 171 -1.66 14.08 6.06
N LYS A 172 -1.31 12.79 6.10
CA LYS A 172 -2.07 11.72 5.44
C LYS A 172 -3.22 11.29 6.33
N LEU A 173 -4.46 11.38 5.83
CA LEU A 173 -5.61 10.82 6.53
C LEU A 173 -5.73 9.33 6.22
N THR A 174 -5.72 8.53 7.28
CA THR A 174 -5.90 7.08 7.20
C THR A 174 -7.36 6.68 7.45
N LEU A 175 -7.72 5.45 7.06
CA LEU A 175 -9.11 4.98 7.13
C LEU A 175 -9.78 5.21 8.50
N PRO A 176 -9.17 4.87 9.65
CA PRO A 176 -9.80 5.11 10.95
C PRO A 176 -10.04 6.60 11.25
N MET A 177 -9.17 7.52 10.79
CA MET A 177 -9.37 8.96 10.93
C MET A 177 -10.58 9.42 10.09
N ILE A 178 -10.67 8.97 8.85
CA ILE A 178 -11.77 9.28 7.93
C ILE A 178 -13.11 8.79 8.51
N MET A 179 -13.16 7.54 8.96
CA MET A 179 -14.34 6.95 9.60
C MET A 179 -14.76 7.73 10.86
N HIS A 180 -13.79 8.15 11.69
CA HIS A 180 -14.07 8.94 12.88
C HIS A 180 -14.66 10.31 12.53
N ILE A 181 -14.06 11.04 11.59
CA ILE A 181 -14.56 12.34 11.14
C ILE A 181 -15.96 12.21 10.53
N ALA A 182 -16.22 11.14 9.78
CA ALA A 182 -17.53 10.92 9.15
C ALA A 182 -18.63 10.54 10.16
N SER A 183 -18.29 9.75 11.18
CA SER A 183 -19.26 9.24 12.16
C SER A 183 -19.54 10.18 13.35
N THR A 184 -18.69 11.20 13.57
CA THR A 184 -18.81 12.13 14.68
C THR A 184 -19.34 13.50 14.26
N THR A 185 -19.88 14.27 15.22
CA THR A 185 -20.41 15.63 14.98
C THR A 185 -20.02 16.58 16.13
N GLY A 186 -20.25 17.86 15.93
CA GLY A 186 -20.12 18.87 16.99
C GLY A 186 -18.73 18.90 17.64
N ALA A 187 -18.68 18.89 18.95
CA ALA A 187 -17.45 19.06 19.74
C ALA A 187 -16.45 17.90 19.55
N GLU A 188 -16.95 16.68 19.37
CA GLU A 188 -16.11 15.49 19.19
C GLU A 188 -15.35 15.54 17.85
N ARG A 189 -16.06 15.81 16.75
CA ARG A 189 -15.44 16.01 15.45
C ARG A 189 -14.40 17.14 15.47
N MET A 190 -14.74 18.27 16.08
CA MET A 190 -13.82 19.41 16.20
C MET A 190 -12.58 19.09 17.05
N ALA A 191 -12.73 18.25 18.07
CA ALA A 191 -11.58 17.81 18.88
C ALA A 191 -10.63 16.92 18.06
N ALA A 192 -11.15 16.00 17.24
CA ALA A 192 -10.34 15.17 16.35
C ALA A 192 -9.62 16.01 15.29
N ILE A 193 -10.31 16.96 14.66
CA ILE A 193 -9.71 17.87 13.69
C ILE A 193 -8.54 18.64 14.32
N ARG A 194 -8.75 19.23 15.51
CA ARG A 194 -7.67 19.92 16.22
C ARG A 194 -6.50 19.03 16.58
N ALA A 195 -6.74 17.77 16.95
CA ALA A 195 -5.68 16.81 17.24
C ALA A 195 -4.87 16.48 15.96
N ILE A 196 -5.52 16.34 14.81
CA ILE A 196 -4.88 16.14 13.52
C ILE A 196 -4.03 17.35 13.12
N GLU A 197 -4.59 18.56 13.18
CA GLU A 197 -3.90 19.80 12.86
C GLU A 197 -2.70 20.08 13.79
N ALA A 198 -2.84 19.76 15.08
CA ALA A 198 -1.77 19.86 16.06
C ALA A 198 -0.76 18.69 16.02
N LYS A 199 -1.01 17.68 15.17
CA LYS A 199 -0.24 16.43 15.12
C LYS A 199 -0.14 15.71 16.47
N ASP A 200 -1.17 15.84 17.30
CA ASP A 200 -1.26 15.21 18.61
C ASP A 200 -1.75 13.76 18.45
N GLY A 201 -0.81 12.86 18.20
CA GLY A 201 -1.08 11.44 18.02
C GLY A 201 -1.70 10.78 19.24
N ALA A 202 -1.42 11.25 20.47
CA ALA A 202 -1.98 10.69 21.69
C ALA A 202 -3.46 11.06 21.84
N ALA A 203 -3.82 12.33 21.65
CA ALA A 203 -5.20 12.78 21.69
C ALA A 203 -6.04 12.15 20.56
N LEU A 204 -5.47 12.05 19.34
CA LEU A 204 -6.12 11.42 18.20
C LEU A 204 -6.40 9.95 18.48
N ARG A 205 -5.38 9.17 18.90
CA ARG A 205 -5.53 7.74 19.23
C ARG A 205 -6.62 7.52 20.29
N ALA A 206 -6.62 8.33 21.35
CA ALA A 206 -7.65 8.24 22.39
C ALA A 206 -9.07 8.51 21.83
N ALA A 207 -9.21 9.42 20.87
CA ALA A 207 -10.48 9.70 20.20
C ALA A 207 -10.93 8.51 19.32
N LEU A 208 -10.02 7.96 18.52
CA LEU A 208 -10.28 6.81 17.63
C LEU A 208 -10.65 5.53 18.40
N VAL A 209 -10.02 5.29 19.56
CA VAL A 209 -10.37 4.18 20.46
C VAL A 209 -11.79 4.37 21.00
N ARG A 210 -12.10 5.57 21.55
CA ARG A 210 -13.43 5.83 22.15
C ARG A 210 -14.56 5.70 21.13
N SER A 211 -14.36 6.12 19.89
CA SER A 211 -15.40 6.03 18.85
C SER A 211 -15.52 4.63 18.22
N GLY A 212 -14.58 3.72 18.50
CA GLY A 212 -14.53 2.41 17.84
C GLY A 212 -14.04 2.44 16.39
N SER A 213 -13.54 3.59 15.89
CA SER A 213 -13.12 3.74 14.50
C SER A 213 -11.91 2.86 14.13
N LEU A 214 -11.05 2.55 15.09
CA LEU A 214 -9.95 1.59 14.89
C LEU A 214 -10.48 0.18 14.63
N ASP A 215 -11.45 -0.27 15.44
CA ASP A 215 -12.05 -1.59 15.28
C ASP A 215 -12.89 -1.67 14.01
N ALA A 216 -13.57 -0.60 13.63
CA ALA A 216 -14.30 -0.50 12.38
C ALA A 216 -13.36 -0.63 11.17
N ALA A 217 -12.22 0.06 11.16
CA ALA A 217 -11.24 -0.05 10.09
C ALA A 217 -10.62 -1.46 10.02
N ARG A 218 -10.34 -2.08 11.18
CA ARG A 218 -9.87 -3.48 11.24
C ARG A 218 -10.91 -4.45 10.70
N ALA A 219 -12.17 -4.29 11.09
CA ALA A 219 -13.28 -5.12 10.58
C ALA A 219 -13.40 -4.99 9.06
N ARG A 220 -13.26 -3.76 8.51
CA ARG A 220 -13.27 -3.53 7.07
C ARG A 220 -12.14 -4.26 6.34
N ALA A 221 -10.93 -4.28 6.89
CA ALA A 221 -9.83 -5.06 6.33
C ALA A 221 -10.14 -6.57 6.31
N VAL A 222 -10.73 -7.11 7.38
CA VAL A 222 -11.15 -8.51 7.45
C VAL A 222 -12.23 -8.83 6.40
N GLU A 223 -13.24 -7.98 6.26
CA GLU A 223 -14.28 -8.13 5.24
C GLU A 223 -13.69 -8.23 3.83
N ILE A 224 -12.75 -7.33 3.50
CA ILE A 224 -12.07 -7.31 2.20
C ILE A 224 -11.31 -8.64 1.96
N VAL A 225 -10.64 -9.18 2.98
CA VAL A 225 -9.95 -10.47 2.87
C VAL A 225 -10.95 -11.62 2.64
N GLU A 226 -12.08 -11.61 3.34
CA GLU A 226 -13.11 -12.64 3.14
C GLU A 226 -13.80 -12.52 1.76
N GLU A 227 -13.98 -11.30 1.24
CA GLU A 227 -14.42 -11.07 -0.14
C GLU A 227 -13.42 -11.63 -1.14
N ALA A 228 -12.12 -11.38 -0.93
CA ALA A 228 -11.05 -11.92 -1.75
C ALA A 228 -11.07 -13.45 -1.80
N LYS A 229 -11.18 -14.10 -0.64
CA LYS A 229 -11.24 -15.58 -0.55
C LYS A 229 -12.45 -16.18 -1.29
N ARG A 230 -13.62 -15.51 -1.21
CA ARG A 230 -14.83 -15.96 -1.92
C ARG A 230 -14.69 -15.88 -3.44
N GLY A 231 -13.88 -14.92 -3.93
CA GLY A 231 -13.61 -14.72 -5.36
C GLY A 231 -12.57 -15.69 -5.94
N LEU A 232 -11.91 -16.51 -5.11
CA LEU A 232 -10.91 -17.44 -5.59
C LEU A 232 -11.54 -18.56 -6.43
N PRO A 233 -10.95 -18.91 -7.59
CA PRO A 233 -11.40 -20.02 -8.39
C PRO A 233 -11.25 -21.35 -7.64
N GLU A 234 -12.12 -22.32 -7.96
CA GLU A 234 -11.94 -23.68 -7.46
C GLU A 234 -10.65 -24.26 -8.02
N THR A 235 -9.65 -24.45 -7.14
CA THR A 235 -8.40 -25.05 -7.55
C THR A 235 -8.58 -26.56 -7.72
N ARG A 236 -8.07 -27.09 -8.84
CA ARG A 236 -8.06 -28.54 -9.11
C ARG A 236 -7.19 -29.37 -8.16
N ARG A 237 -6.39 -28.72 -7.30
CA ARG A 237 -5.54 -29.35 -6.28
C ARG A 237 -5.99 -28.89 -4.89
N ALA A 238 -6.53 -29.82 -4.13
CA ALA A 238 -7.09 -29.56 -2.78
C ALA A 238 -6.05 -29.09 -1.73
N HIS A 239 -4.75 -29.17 -2.02
CA HIS A 239 -3.66 -28.85 -1.08
C HIS A 239 -3.15 -27.40 -1.12
N SER A 240 -3.74 -26.54 -1.91
CA SER A 240 -3.31 -25.12 -2.06
C SER A 240 -4.23 -24.11 -1.38
N ARG A 241 -5.16 -24.54 -0.53
CA ARG A 241 -6.12 -23.69 0.19
C ARG A 241 -5.80 -23.47 1.68
N GLU A 242 -4.76 -24.12 2.19
CA GLU A 242 -4.22 -23.89 3.52
C GLU A 242 -3.06 -22.86 3.43
#